data_3d1c1c728ac624375a67c4368018c371
#
_entry.id   3d1c1c728ac624375a67c4368018c371
#
_cell.length_a   1.000
_cell.length_b   1.000
_cell.length_c   1.000
_cell.angle_alpha   90.00
_cell.angle_beta   90.00
_cell.angle_gamma   90.00
#
_symmetry.space_group_name_H-M   'P 1'
#
loop_
_entity.id
_entity.type
_entity.pdbx_description
1 polymer ?
#
loop_
_entity_poly.entity_id
_entity_poly.type
_entity_poly.pdbx_seq_one_letter_code
_entity_poly.pdbx_strand_id
1 'polypeptide(L)'
;MRHAAYGKPHRGSYNRGAHAPNTGTGTMINGELIDLVAGDYEARIASSGAMLVHLRRQGRDLIMPFDAQATLPAGWQGKTLLPWANRIAGSRYDYAGTEFLVGCNEPASGSALHGLAGWMDWQVADDDPSGADDGAPRSRVVLELSLLASYGYPWSLEASACFELDAERGLSVTVTATNVGAARPAPPVPGAPEVKGEPAPAPYGVSCHPYLTRSVPLDDCVLTIPAAEVLDVDEHMAPTSLRSVEGTDWDWRGGRLVGATQTDNAYTALPEGTWEVSLRGGQGNRAVVMSSDVPWVQAYTADELSRPGVAIEPMTCPPNAFNSGEDLIALKVGQSHSFTYRLHEED
;
A
#
# COMPACT_ATOMS: atom_id res chain seq x y z
N MET A 1 40.35 28.66 -38.74
CA MET A 1 41.32 28.32 -37.67
C MET A 1 41.04 29.13 -36.43
N ARG A 2 40.53 28.49 -35.39
CA ARG A 2 40.77 28.73 -33.96
C ARG A 2 39.81 27.76 -33.21
N HIS A 3 40.43 26.71 -32.65
CA HIS A 3 39.75 25.76 -31.77
C HIS A 3 39.46 26.43 -30.41
N ALA A 4 38.21 26.41 -29.97
CA ALA A 4 37.83 26.66 -28.59
C ALA A 4 37.86 25.38 -27.79
N ALA A 5 38.68 25.34 -26.73
CA ALA A 5 38.79 24.17 -25.84
C ALA A 5 37.59 24.11 -24.87
N TYR A 6 36.88 23.01 -24.88
CA TYR A 6 35.86 22.72 -23.88
C TYR A 6 36.53 22.16 -22.61
N GLY A 7 36.33 22.85 -21.50
CA GLY A 7 36.75 22.41 -20.17
C GLY A 7 36.01 21.12 -19.74
N LYS A 8 36.76 20.17 -19.19
CA LYS A 8 36.21 18.92 -18.63
C LYS A 8 35.43 19.22 -17.35
N PRO A 9 34.23 18.64 -17.16
CA PRO A 9 33.55 18.72 -15.88
C PRO A 9 34.28 17.87 -14.81
N HIS A 10 34.36 18.42 -13.60
CA HIS A 10 34.86 17.74 -12.41
C HIS A 10 34.01 16.50 -12.13
N ARG A 11 34.65 15.34 -12.11
CA ARG A 11 34.06 14.10 -11.58
C ARG A 11 34.04 14.18 -10.06
N GLY A 12 32.87 14.47 -9.48
CA GLY A 12 32.60 14.15 -8.10
C GLY A 12 32.56 12.61 -7.97
N SER A 13 33.48 12.07 -7.18
CA SER A 13 33.49 10.64 -6.85
C SER A 13 32.34 10.35 -5.88
N TYR A 14 31.21 9.88 -6.39
CA TYR A 14 30.23 9.17 -5.58
C TYR A 14 30.83 7.80 -5.23
N ASN A 15 31.24 7.66 -3.98
CA ASN A 15 31.67 6.40 -3.41
C ASN A 15 30.40 5.55 -3.18
N ARG A 16 30.00 4.75 -4.19
CA ARG A 16 29.00 3.69 -3.96
C ARG A 16 29.70 2.61 -3.16
N GLY A 17 29.41 2.54 -1.87
CA GLY A 17 29.74 1.37 -1.06
C GLY A 17 29.18 0.15 -1.79
N ALA A 18 30.06 -0.74 -2.26
CA ALA A 18 29.66 -2.00 -2.84
C ALA A 18 29.10 -2.86 -1.70
N HIS A 19 27.77 -3.03 -1.61
CA HIS A 19 27.18 -4.12 -0.85
C HIS A 19 27.76 -5.42 -1.40
N ALA A 20 28.39 -6.20 -0.55
CA ALA A 20 28.77 -7.56 -0.91
C ALA A 20 27.49 -8.33 -1.23
N PRO A 21 27.39 -9.02 -2.39
CA PRO A 21 26.21 -9.81 -2.70
C PRO A 21 26.05 -10.87 -1.60
N ASN A 22 24.85 -10.93 -1.02
CA ASN A 22 24.44 -12.01 -0.13
C ASN A 22 24.58 -13.32 -0.90
N THR A 23 25.61 -14.13 -0.59
CA THR A 23 25.93 -15.39 -1.29
C THR A 23 25.05 -16.56 -0.85
N GLY A 24 23.88 -16.27 -0.25
CA GLY A 24 22.84 -17.26 -0.01
C GLY A 24 22.18 -17.63 -1.34
N THR A 25 22.25 -18.90 -1.74
CA THR A 25 21.62 -19.48 -2.95
C THR A 25 20.09 -19.60 -2.84
N GLY A 26 19.43 -18.75 -2.04
CA GLY A 26 17.98 -18.65 -1.95
C GLY A 26 17.41 -17.87 -3.13
N THR A 27 16.35 -18.37 -3.76
CA THR A 27 15.60 -17.65 -4.79
C THR A 27 14.98 -16.40 -4.19
N MET A 28 15.35 -15.20 -4.67
CA MET A 28 14.78 -13.91 -4.21
C MET A 28 13.46 -13.61 -4.92
N ILE A 29 12.44 -14.46 -4.75
CA ILE A 29 11.14 -14.34 -5.46
C ILE A 29 10.43 -13.04 -5.09
N ASN A 30 10.51 -12.64 -3.81
CA ASN A 30 9.89 -11.42 -3.29
C ASN A 30 10.92 -10.38 -2.84
N GLY A 31 12.13 -10.42 -3.40
CA GLY A 31 13.22 -9.53 -3.04
C GLY A 31 13.88 -9.91 -1.71
N GLU A 32 14.51 -8.94 -1.04
CA GLU A 32 15.12 -9.11 0.28
C GLU A 32 14.06 -9.33 1.36
N LEU A 33 14.30 -10.29 2.26
CA LEU A 33 13.43 -10.57 3.41
C LEU A 33 14.09 -10.05 4.69
N ILE A 34 13.38 -9.20 5.41
CA ILE A 34 13.84 -8.54 6.62
C ILE A 34 12.97 -8.96 7.79
N ASP A 35 13.58 -9.50 8.83
CA ASP A 35 12.90 -9.87 10.06
C ASP A 35 13.00 -8.76 11.11
N LEU A 36 11.86 -8.43 11.73
CA LEU A 36 11.76 -7.52 12.86
C LEU A 36 11.29 -8.29 14.10
N VAL A 37 11.87 -7.98 15.26
CA VAL A 37 11.48 -8.58 16.54
C VAL A 37 11.42 -7.50 17.62
N ALA A 38 10.31 -7.49 18.40
CA ALA A 38 10.16 -6.64 19.56
C ALA A 38 9.29 -7.34 20.62
N GLY A 39 9.89 -7.73 21.74
CA GLY A 39 9.21 -8.49 22.77
C GLY A 39 8.61 -9.80 22.22
N ASP A 40 7.28 -9.92 22.34
CA ASP A 40 6.51 -11.08 21.87
C ASP A 40 6.09 -10.96 20.39
N TYR A 41 6.40 -9.83 19.73
CA TYR A 41 6.05 -9.60 18.33
C TYR A 41 7.20 -9.97 17.38
N GLU A 42 6.82 -10.55 16.26
CA GLU A 42 7.68 -10.87 15.12
C GLU A 42 7.00 -10.41 13.84
N ALA A 43 7.73 -9.74 12.96
CA ALA A 43 7.26 -9.37 11.63
C ALA A 43 8.31 -9.72 10.58
N ARG A 44 7.87 -10.08 9.38
CA ARG A 44 8.74 -10.21 8.21
C ARG A 44 8.26 -9.30 7.11
N ILE A 45 9.20 -8.56 6.54
CA ILE A 45 8.99 -7.60 5.46
C ILE A 45 9.73 -8.13 4.23
N ALA A 46 9.16 -7.96 3.03
CA ALA A 46 9.82 -8.24 1.77
C ALA A 46 10.01 -6.94 0.98
N SER A 47 11.16 -6.78 0.31
CA SER A 47 11.47 -5.58 -0.46
C SER A 47 10.56 -5.41 -1.68
N SER A 48 10.11 -6.51 -2.30
CA SER A 48 9.16 -6.42 -3.41
C SER A 48 7.80 -5.85 -2.97
N GLY A 49 7.54 -4.59 -3.29
CA GLY A 49 6.31 -3.88 -2.95
C GLY A 49 6.22 -3.43 -1.50
N ALA A 50 7.37 -3.30 -0.79
CA ALA A 50 7.43 -2.98 0.65
C ALA A 50 6.35 -3.76 1.40
N MET A 51 6.43 -5.09 1.33
CA MET A 51 5.33 -6.01 1.63
C MET A 51 5.46 -6.59 3.03
N LEU A 52 4.37 -6.51 3.81
CA LEU A 52 4.25 -7.19 5.10
C LEU A 52 3.90 -8.67 4.89
N VAL A 53 4.87 -9.58 5.06
CA VAL A 53 4.73 -11.03 4.80
C VAL A 53 4.02 -11.76 5.95
N HIS A 54 4.41 -11.46 7.20
CA HIS A 54 3.72 -11.91 8.39
C HIS A 54 3.89 -10.92 9.54
N LEU A 55 2.92 -10.94 10.44
CA LEU A 55 2.97 -10.33 11.77
C LEU A 55 2.44 -11.35 12.77
N ARG A 56 3.23 -11.62 13.82
CA ARG A 56 2.89 -12.58 14.87
C ARG A 56 3.04 -12.00 16.25
N ARG A 57 2.26 -12.50 17.19
CA ARG A 57 2.49 -12.28 18.63
C ARG A 57 2.47 -13.63 19.35
N GLN A 58 3.56 -13.96 20.06
CA GLN A 58 3.73 -15.27 20.73
C GLN A 58 3.45 -16.45 19.77
N GLY A 59 3.95 -16.39 18.54
CA GLY A 59 3.78 -17.41 17.51
C GLY A 59 2.38 -17.50 16.88
N ARG A 60 1.43 -16.64 17.27
CA ARG A 60 0.09 -16.57 16.65
C ARG A 60 0.09 -15.57 15.51
N ASP A 61 -0.39 -15.96 14.35
CA ASP A 61 -0.54 -15.10 13.19
C ASP A 61 -1.65 -14.04 13.43
N LEU A 62 -1.32 -12.78 13.20
CA LEU A 62 -2.25 -11.65 13.23
C LEU A 62 -2.71 -11.28 11.82
N ILE A 63 -1.84 -11.51 10.84
CA ILE A 63 -2.19 -11.43 9.42
C ILE A 63 -1.93 -12.78 8.75
N MET A 64 -2.58 -13.03 7.63
CA MET A 64 -2.42 -14.24 6.84
C MET A 64 -0.97 -14.36 6.37
N PRO A 65 -0.20 -15.37 6.81
CA PRO A 65 1.17 -15.57 6.39
C PRO A 65 1.24 -16.33 5.06
N PHE A 66 2.36 -16.21 4.36
CA PHE A 66 2.71 -17.06 3.24
C PHE A 66 4.21 -17.33 3.19
N ASP A 67 4.62 -18.36 2.43
CA ASP A 67 6.04 -18.65 2.24
C ASP A 67 6.64 -17.76 1.14
N ALA A 68 7.16 -16.60 1.55
CA ALA A 68 7.75 -15.63 0.65
C ALA A 68 9.05 -16.10 -0.04
N GLN A 69 9.64 -17.22 0.38
CA GLN A 69 10.80 -17.82 -0.29
C GLN A 69 10.37 -18.75 -1.44
N ALA A 70 9.14 -19.27 -1.41
CA ALA A 70 8.68 -20.26 -2.37
C ALA A 70 7.52 -19.78 -3.26
N THR A 71 6.73 -18.79 -2.82
CA THR A 71 5.51 -18.38 -3.51
C THR A 71 5.40 -16.86 -3.68
N LEU A 72 4.60 -16.42 -4.65
CA LEU A 72 4.13 -15.04 -4.72
C LEU A 72 2.95 -14.84 -3.76
N PRO A 73 2.72 -13.61 -3.27
CA PRO A 73 1.55 -13.30 -2.45
C PRO A 73 0.26 -13.51 -3.27
N ALA A 74 -0.74 -14.12 -2.66
CA ALA A 74 -2.07 -14.22 -3.25
C ALA A 74 -2.85 -12.92 -2.99
N GLY A 75 -3.64 -12.45 -3.97
CA GLY A 75 -4.54 -11.31 -3.77
C GLY A 75 -3.86 -10.05 -3.21
N TRP A 76 -2.68 -9.69 -3.71
CA TRP A 76 -1.92 -8.50 -3.28
C TRP A 76 -1.49 -8.48 -1.80
N GLN A 77 -1.52 -9.61 -1.14
CA GLN A 77 -1.27 -9.79 0.29
C GLN A 77 -0.07 -8.98 0.77
N GLY A 78 -0.31 -8.11 1.75
CA GLY A 78 0.70 -7.31 2.44
C GLY A 78 1.36 -6.19 1.64
N LYS A 79 1.03 -5.99 0.36
CA LYS A 79 1.65 -5.00 -0.53
C LYS A 79 1.34 -3.56 -0.11
N THR A 80 2.31 -2.66 -0.36
CA THR A 80 2.13 -1.21 -0.34
C THR A 80 1.68 -0.73 -1.71
N LEU A 81 0.59 0.03 -1.76
CA LEU A 81 -0.15 0.38 -2.97
C LEU A 81 -0.10 1.88 -3.20
N LEU A 82 0.62 2.32 -4.24
CA LEU A 82 0.69 3.70 -4.71
C LEU A 82 1.07 3.73 -6.21
N PRO A 83 0.81 4.80 -6.95
CA PRO A 83 0.23 6.08 -6.59
C PRO A 83 -1.30 6.11 -6.54
N TRP A 84 -1.98 4.97 -6.69
CA TRP A 84 -3.40 4.82 -6.42
C TRP A 84 -3.68 3.53 -5.65
N ALA A 85 -4.66 3.59 -4.76
CA ALA A 85 -5.25 2.43 -4.11
C ALA A 85 -6.39 1.90 -4.97
N ASN A 86 -6.71 0.61 -4.86
CA ASN A 86 -7.82 -0.02 -5.55
C ASN A 86 -7.79 0.23 -7.08
N ARG A 87 -8.93 0.44 -7.74
CA ARG A 87 -9.10 0.45 -9.20
C ARG A 87 -9.11 1.84 -9.82
N ILE A 88 -8.53 1.96 -11.02
CA ILE A 88 -8.87 2.98 -12.00
C ILE A 88 -9.74 2.29 -13.05
N ALA A 89 -11.05 2.59 -13.06
CA ALA A 89 -12.03 1.96 -13.93
C ALA A 89 -11.70 2.18 -15.41
N GLY A 90 -11.80 1.12 -16.21
CA GLY A 90 -11.48 1.15 -17.65
C GLY A 90 -10.02 1.44 -17.96
N SER A 91 -9.13 1.36 -16.96
CA SER A 91 -7.67 1.59 -17.10
C SER A 91 -7.33 2.93 -17.75
N ARG A 92 -8.15 3.95 -17.50
CA ARG A 92 -7.96 5.33 -18.00
C ARG A 92 -8.47 6.36 -17.00
N TYR A 93 -7.88 7.55 -17.04
CA TYR A 93 -8.37 8.67 -16.27
C TYR A 93 -8.07 10.00 -16.96
N ASP A 94 -8.92 11.00 -16.69
CA ASP A 94 -8.75 12.38 -17.15
C ASP A 94 -8.24 13.23 -15.99
N TYR A 95 -7.07 13.84 -16.18
CA TYR A 95 -6.49 14.70 -15.16
C TYR A 95 -5.88 15.97 -15.77
N ALA A 96 -6.23 17.12 -15.22
CA ALA A 96 -5.76 18.42 -15.70
C ALA A 96 -5.98 18.63 -17.23
N GLY A 97 -7.08 18.08 -17.78
CA GLY A 97 -7.42 18.21 -19.19
C GLY A 97 -6.66 17.28 -20.12
N THR A 98 -6.02 16.24 -19.61
CA THR A 98 -5.31 15.22 -20.39
C THR A 98 -5.82 13.84 -19.99
N GLU A 99 -6.16 13.03 -21.01
CA GLU A 99 -6.46 11.59 -20.82
C GLU A 99 -5.16 10.80 -20.68
N PHE A 100 -5.11 9.94 -19.67
CA PHE A 100 -4.02 9.01 -19.43
C PHE A 100 -4.52 7.57 -19.49
N LEU A 101 -3.71 6.70 -20.11
CA LEU A 101 -3.95 5.27 -20.17
C LEU A 101 -2.94 4.55 -19.29
N VAL A 102 -3.42 3.72 -18.40
CA VAL A 102 -2.61 2.86 -17.51
C VAL A 102 -2.76 1.40 -17.89
N GLY A 103 -1.80 0.57 -17.49
CA GLY A 103 -1.86 -0.86 -17.81
C GLY A 103 -3.03 -1.55 -17.11
N CYS A 104 -3.91 -2.22 -17.88
CA CYS A 104 -4.92 -3.09 -17.31
C CYS A 104 -4.25 -4.36 -16.76
N ASN A 105 -4.32 -4.55 -15.46
CA ASN A 105 -3.80 -5.73 -14.76
C ASN A 105 -4.89 -6.55 -14.06
N GLU A 106 -6.15 -6.14 -14.19
CA GLU A 106 -7.33 -6.88 -13.77
C GLU A 106 -8.32 -7.00 -14.97
N PRO A 107 -8.10 -7.97 -15.87
CA PRO A 107 -8.89 -8.09 -17.10
C PRO A 107 -10.39 -8.33 -16.88
N ALA A 108 -10.78 -8.94 -15.76
CA ALA A 108 -12.18 -9.24 -15.44
C ALA A 108 -13.01 -7.96 -15.28
N SER A 109 -12.45 -6.92 -14.65
CA SER A 109 -13.10 -5.60 -14.50
C SER A 109 -12.69 -4.62 -15.59
N GLY A 110 -11.61 -4.90 -16.33
CA GLY A 110 -11.00 -3.98 -17.29
C GLY A 110 -10.22 -2.85 -16.62
N SER A 111 -9.85 -3.00 -15.34
CA SER A 111 -9.29 -1.94 -14.54
C SER A 111 -7.78 -2.03 -14.36
N ALA A 112 -7.17 -0.89 -14.01
CA ALA A 112 -5.83 -0.84 -13.46
C ALA A 112 -5.91 -0.86 -11.93
N LEU A 113 -5.40 -1.93 -11.33
CA LEU A 113 -5.55 -2.24 -9.92
C LEU A 113 -4.26 -1.95 -9.15
N HIS A 114 -4.37 -1.24 -7.99
CA HIS A 114 -3.36 -1.12 -6.95
C HIS A 114 -2.04 -0.42 -7.32
N GLY A 115 -2.09 0.53 -8.22
CA GLY A 115 -0.94 1.38 -8.51
C GLY A 115 0.19 0.68 -9.27
N LEU A 116 1.38 1.22 -9.08
CA LEU A 116 2.58 0.79 -9.80
C LEU A 116 3.62 0.18 -8.87
N ALA A 117 3.66 0.60 -7.61
CA ALA A 117 4.75 0.29 -6.67
C ALA A 117 4.68 -1.12 -6.05
N GLY A 118 3.50 -1.77 -6.06
CA GLY A 118 3.27 -3.05 -5.39
C GLY A 118 4.10 -4.22 -5.92
N TRP A 119 4.64 -4.13 -7.15
CA TRP A 119 5.51 -5.15 -7.74
C TRP A 119 6.93 -4.64 -8.04
N MET A 120 7.26 -3.44 -7.57
CA MET A 120 8.62 -2.90 -7.68
C MET A 120 9.47 -3.36 -6.50
N ASP A 121 10.78 -3.50 -6.75
CA ASP A 121 11.75 -3.82 -5.70
C ASP A 121 12.18 -2.52 -5.00
N TRP A 122 11.79 -2.39 -3.73
CA TRP A 122 12.16 -1.28 -2.88
C TRP A 122 13.53 -1.55 -2.26
N GLN A 123 14.33 -0.54 -2.11
CA GLN A 123 15.67 -0.67 -1.55
C GLN A 123 15.62 -0.48 -0.03
N VAL A 124 16.31 -1.34 0.72
CA VAL A 124 16.48 -1.13 2.17
C VAL A 124 17.39 0.09 2.35
N ALA A 125 16.89 1.11 3.06
CA ALA A 125 17.68 2.27 3.41
C ALA A 125 18.66 1.92 4.54
N ASP A 126 19.89 2.43 4.46
CA ASP A 126 20.97 2.17 5.43
C ASP A 126 20.75 2.81 6.82
N ASP A 127 19.59 3.42 7.06
CA ASP A 127 19.28 4.22 8.24
C ASP A 127 18.64 3.39 9.39
N ASP A 128 19.26 2.31 9.82
CA ASP A 128 19.01 1.81 11.16
C ASP A 128 19.97 2.51 12.16
N PRO A 129 19.51 3.60 12.86
CA PRO A 129 20.36 4.26 13.85
C PRO A 129 20.68 3.38 15.06
N SER A 130 20.02 2.22 15.19
CA SER A 130 20.33 1.22 16.23
C SER A 130 21.58 0.43 15.91
N GLY A 131 22.19 0.63 14.69
CA GLY A 131 23.50 0.10 14.31
C GLY A 131 23.65 -1.38 14.57
N ALA A 132 22.80 -2.21 13.99
CA ALA A 132 22.78 -3.65 14.23
C ALA A 132 23.98 -4.40 13.65
N ASP A 133 25.17 -3.93 13.97
CA ASP A 133 26.42 -4.70 13.83
C ASP A 133 26.72 -5.51 15.12
N ASP A 134 25.85 -5.38 16.15
CA ASP A 134 25.97 -6.07 17.44
C ASP A 134 25.19 -7.38 17.53
N GLY A 135 24.47 -7.76 16.45
CA GLY A 135 23.63 -8.97 16.40
C GLY A 135 22.32 -8.87 17.15
N ALA A 136 21.91 -7.68 17.60
CA ALA A 136 20.59 -7.45 18.19
C ALA A 136 19.48 -7.57 17.12
N PRO A 137 18.28 -8.09 17.48
CA PRO A 137 17.15 -8.13 16.55
C PRO A 137 16.74 -6.71 16.13
N ARG A 138 16.51 -6.50 14.84
CA ARG A 138 15.96 -5.24 14.34
C ARG A 138 14.50 -5.08 14.81
N SER A 139 14.13 -3.88 15.21
CA SER A 139 12.73 -3.50 15.48
C SER A 139 12.18 -2.50 14.46
N ARG A 140 13.02 -2.02 13.54
CA ARG A 140 12.65 -1.02 12.52
C ARG A 140 13.36 -1.33 11.20
N VAL A 141 12.68 -1.04 10.09
CA VAL A 141 13.25 -0.98 8.74
C VAL A 141 12.58 0.11 7.92
N VAL A 142 13.35 0.78 7.09
CA VAL A 142 12.86 1.72 6.06
C VAL A 142 13.21 1.16 4.70
N LEU A 143 12.22 1.14 3.83
CA LEU A 143 12.36 0.77 2.42
C LEU A 143 12.07 2.02 1.58
N GLU A 144 12.86 2.23 0.53
CA GLU A 144 12.75 3.40 -0.35
C GLU A 144 12.53 2.99 -1.81
N LEU A 145 11.79 3.81 -2.54
CA LEU A 145 11.48 3.60 -3.95
C LEU A 145 11.50 4.91 -4.70
N SER A 146 12.23 4.96 -5.81
CA SER A 146 12.08 5.99 -6.84
C SER A 146 11.11 5.50 -7.91
N LEU A 147 9.87 5.98 -7.87
CA LEU A 147 8.87 5.75 -8.92
C LEU A 147 9.08 6.78 -10.03
N LEU A 148 9.65 6.35 -11.15
CA LEU A 148 9.92 7.24 -12.28
C LEU A 148 8.67 7.50 -13.12
N ALA A 149 8.60 8.70 -13.72
CA ALA A 149 7.53 9.06 -14.64
C ALA A 149 7.37 8.04 -15.78
N SER A 150 6.12 7.74 -16.12
CA SER A 150 5.77 6.82 -17.20
C SER A 150 4.61 7.36 -18.04
N TYR A 151 4.24 6.69 -19.15
CA TYR A 151 3.17 7.15 -20.03
C TYR A 151 1.82 7.33 -19.33
N GLY A 152 1.45 6.40 -18.50
CA GLY A 152 0.17 6.45 -17.79
C GLY A 152 0.23 7.27 -16.51
N TYR A 153 1.44 7.64 -16.04
CA TYR A 153 1.64 8.44 -14.82
C TYR A 153 2.92 9.28 -14.98
N PRO A 154 2.85 10.48 -15.59
CA PRO A 154 4.04 11.26 -15.95
C PRO A 154 4.63 12.08 -14.78
N TRP A 155 4.49 11.63 -13.57
CA TRP A 155 5.09 12.22 -12.35
C TRP A 155 6.09 11.25 -11.75
N SER A 156 7.15 11.79 -11.16
CA SER A 156 8.14 11.00 -10.41
C SER A 156 7.92 11.22 -8.92
N LEU A 157 7.87 10.10 -8.19
CA LEU A 157 7.73 10.11 -6.73
C LEU A 157 8.96 9.45 -6.09
N GLU A 158 9.47 10.07 -5.02
CA GLU A 158 10.32 9.39 -4.04
C GLU A 158 9.40 8.91 -2.92
N ALA A 159 9.39 7.61 -2.66
CA ALA A 159 8.55 7.01 -1.64
C ALA A 159 9.38 6.27 -0.61
N SER A 160 8.93 6.27 0.64
CA SER A 160 9.48 5.44 1.72
C SER A 160 8.37 4.72 2.47
N ALA A 161 8.67 3.49 2.92
CA ALA A 161 7.80 2.70 3.80
C ALA A 161 8.61 2.33 5.06
N CYS A 162 8.22 2.89 6.21
CA CYS A 162 8.83 2.66 7.50
C CYS A 162 7.99 1.67 8.29
N PHE A 163 8.58 0.52 8.65
CA PHE A 163 7.99 -0.49 9.51
C PHE A 163 8.67 -0.41 10.88
N GLU A 164 7.89 -0.14 11.92
CA GLU A 164 8.38 -0.07 13.31
C GLU A 164 7.59 -1.05 14.18
N LEU A 165 8.29 -1.98 14.79
CA LEU A 165 7.73 -2.99 15.67
C LEU A 165 8.05 -2.65 17.12
N ASP A 166 7.01 -2.56 17.96
CA ASP A 166 7.10 -2.20 19.38
C ASP A 166 6.52 -3.33 20.24
N ALA A 167 7.17 -3.63 21.35
CA ALA A 167 6.80 -4.76 22.22
C ALA A 167 5.40 -4.64 22.86
N GLU A 168 4.87 -3.42 23.02
CA GLU A 168 3.58 -3.16 23.66
C GLU A 168 2.53 -2.73 22.64
N ARG A 169 2.91 -1.95 21.62
CA ARG A 169 2.01 -1.30 20.66
C ARG A 169 1.85 -2.05 19.34
N GLY A 170 2.64 -3.12 19.11
CA GLY A 170 2.63 -3.87 17.87
C GLY A 170 3.34 -3.16 16.72
N LEU A 171 2.87 -3.35 15.50
CA LEU A 171 3.47 -2.82 14.28
C LEU A 171 2.85 -1.48 13.89
N SER A 172 3.69 -0.49 13.61
CA SER A 172 3.33 0.76 12.93
C SER A 172 3.96 0.78 11.55
N VAL A 173 3.20 1.12 10.53
CA VAL A 173 3.69 1.28 9.15
C VAL A 173 3.35 2.68 8.67
N THR A 174 4.38 3.44 8.31
CA THR A 174 4.23 4.79 7.74
C THR A 174 4.76 4.81 6.31
N VAL A 175 3.90 5.18 5.37
CA VAL A 175 4.27 5.35 3.95
C VAL A 175 4.28 6.84 3.64
N THR A 176 5.40 7.33 3.13
CA THR A 176 5.55 8.73 2.70
C THR A 176 5.89 8.75 1.21
N ALA A 177 5.27 9.67 0.47
CA ALA A 177 5.63 9.92 -0.92
C ALA A 177 5.81 11.43 -1.16
N THR A 178 6.83 11.77 -1.93
CA THR A 178 7.17 13.15 -2.33
C THR A 178 7.15 13.23 -3.85
N ASN A 179 6.42 14.19 -4.41
CA ASN A 179 6.53 14.49 -5.83
C ASN A 179 7.85 15.24 -6.10
N VAL A 180 8.75 14.57 -6.83
CA VAL A 180 10.09 15.12 -7.17
C VAL A 180 10.18 15.66 -8.59
N GLY A 181 9.13 15.53 -9.39
CA GLY A 181 9.06 16.06 -10.74
C GLY A 181 7.91 15.52 -11.55
N ALA A 182 7.69 16.16 -12.71
CA ALA A 182 6.73 15.71 -13.71
C ALA A 182 7.36 15.77 -15.10
N ALA A 183 7.15 14.72 -15.88
CA ALA A 183 7.52 14.75 -17.29
C ALA A 183 6.56 15.66 -18.05
N ARG A 184 7.10 16.55 -18.89
CA ARG A 184 6.28 17.21 -19.90
C ARG A 184 5.99 16.23 -21.01
N PRO A 185 4.72 16.05 -21.44
CA PRO A 185 4.43 15.24 -22.59
C PRO A 185 5.23 15.78 -23.80
N ALA A 186 5.93 14.89 -24.50
CA ALA A 186 6.51 15.29 -25.78
C ALA A 186 5.38 15.75 -26.72
N PRO A 187 5.55 16.83 -27.49
CA PRO A 187 4.53 17.24 -28.45
C PRO A 187 4.21 16.05 -29.37
N PRO A 188 2.92 15.77 -29.67
CA PRO A 188 2.49 14.59 -30.40
C PRO A 188 3.02 14.55 -31.86
N VAL A 189 3.48 15.68 -32.36
CA VAL A 189 4.12 15.81 -33.69
C VAL A 189 5.28 16.83 -33.62
N PRO A 190 6.38 16.61 -34.37
CA PRO A 190 7.46 17.60 -34.46
C PRO A 190 6.91 18.95 -34.94
N GLY A 191 7.20 20.03 -34.18
CA GLY A 191 6.75 21.39 -34.49
C GLY A 191 5.40 21.80 -33.89
N ALA A 192 4.72 20.93 -33.13
CA ALA A 192 3.60 21.35 -32.31
C ALA A 192 4.04 22.34 -31.23
N PRO A 193 3.20 23.33 -30.84
CA PRO A 193 3.54 24.27 -29.79
C PRO A 193 3.83 23.54 -28.48
N GLU A 194 4.90 23.98 -27.80
CA GLU A 194 5.18 23.50 -26.45
C GLU A 194 3.99 23.82 -25.53
N VAL A 195 3.58 22.85 -24.70
CA VAL A 195 2.64 23.09 -23.61
C VAL A 195 3.35 24.00 -22.60
N LYS A 196 2.96 25.28 -22.57
CA LYS A 196 3.51 26.26 -21.64
C LYS A 196 2.74 26.20 -20.33
N GLY A 197 3.45 26.19 -19.21
CA GLY A 197 2.90 26.23 -17.85
C GLY A 197 3.65 25.29 -16.92
N GLU A 198 3.41 25.45 -15.62
CA GLU A 198 3.87 24.51 -14.61
C GLU A 198 3.15 23.18 -14.82
N PRO A 199 3.84 22.04 -14.64
CA PRO A 199 3.19 20.73 -14.63
C PRO A 199 2.08 20.69 -13.58
N ALA A 200 0.96 20.01 -13.89
CA ALA A 200 -0.07 19.75 -12.90
C ALA A 200 0.51 18.99 -11.70
N PRO A 201 0.00 19.22 -10.47
CA PRO A 201 0.36 18.41 -9.32
C PRO A 201 0.15 16.91 -9.62
N ALA A 202 0.93 16.02 -9.00
CA ALA A 202 0.75 14.58 -9.17
C ALA A 202 -0.56 14.14 -8.49
N PRO A 203 -1.51 13.48 -9.19
CA PRO A 203 -2.63 12.80 -8.54
C PRO A 203 -2.08 11.62 -7.75
N TYR A 204 -2.52 11.48 -6.50
CA TYR A 204 -1.94 10.51 -5.57
C TYR A 204 -2.97 9.93 -4.62
N GLY A 205 -2.84 8.65 -4.38
CA GLY A 205 -3.52 7.91 -3.34
C GLY A 205 -2.62 6.76 -2.86
N VAL A 206 -2.79 6.34 -1.62
CA VAL A 206 -1.99 5.27 -1.00
C VAL A 206 -2.84 4.37 -0.13
N SER A 207 -2.46 3.10 -0.08
CA SER A 207 -3.01 2.07 0.80
C SER A 207 -1.97 0.99 1.09
N CYS A 208 -2.33 0.07 2.00
CA CYS A 208 -1.63 -1.20 2.21
C CYS A 208 -2.67 -2.33 2.27
N HIS A 209 -2.26 -3.56 1.97
CA HIS A 209 -3.19 -4.68 1.76
C HIS A 209 -2.99 -5.87 2.73
N PRO A 210 -2.93 -5.67 4.06
CA PRO A 210 -2.84 -6.76 5.00
C PRO A 210 -4.16 -7.52 5.12
N TYR A 211 -4.09 -8.84 5.24
CA TYR A 211 -5.23 -9.70 5.52
C TYR A 211 -5.22 -10.07 7.00
N LEU A 212 -6.15 -9.55 7.78
CA LEU A 212 -6.31 -9.94 9.18
C LEU A 212 -6.77 -11.39 9.26
N THR A 213 -6.18 -12.17 10.17
CA THR A 213 -6.54 -13.58 10.37
C THR A 213 -6.55 -13.97 11.84
N ARG A 214 -7.25 -15.02 12.14
CA ARG A 214 -7.29 -15.66 13.48
C ARG A 214 -7.09 -17.19 13.33
N SER A 215 -6.90 -17.86 14.47
CA SER A 215 -6.71 -19.33 14.51
C SER A 215 -7.99 -20.15 14.28
N VAL A 216 -9.06 -19.50 13.83
CA VAL A 216 -10.35 -20.12 13.47
C VAL A 216 -10.76 -19.65 12.07
N PRO A 217 -11.67 -20.34 11.38
CA PRO A 217 -12.21 -19.88 10.10
C PRO A 217 -12.73 -18.45 10.19
N LEU A 218 -12.61 -17.69 9.09
CA LEU A 218 -13.11 -16.30 9.04
C LEU A 218 -14.60 -16.22 9.39
N ASP A 219 -15.38 -17.22 8.98
CA ASP A 219 -16.83 -17.28 9.24
C ASP A 219 -17.17 -17.33 10.74
N ASP A 220 -16.26 -17.86 11.56
CA ASP A 220 -16.40 -17.94 13.02
C ASP A 220 -15.83 -16.72 13.76
N CYS A 221 -15.30 -15.75 13.01
CA CYS A 221 -14.77 -14.50 13.57
C CYS A 221 -15.84 -13.41 13.65
N VAL A 222 -15.69 -12.51 14.61
CA VAL A 222 -16.45 -11.27 14.72
C VAL A 222 -15.63 -10.16 14.08
N LEU A 223 -16.19 -9.51 13.06
CA LEU A 223 -15.62 -8.34 12.39
C LEU A 223 -16.31 -7.08 12.89
N THR A 224 -15.54 -6.04 13.17
CA THR A 224 -16.02 -4.70 13.51
C THR A 224 -15.37 -3.70 12.57
N ILE A 225 -16.17 -2.90 11.85
CA ILE A 225 -15.74 -1.75 11.04
C ILE A 225 -16.64 -0.57 11.42
N PRO A 226 -16.10 0.53 11.96
CA PRO A 226 -16.91 1.62 12.51
C PRO A 226 -17.45 2.59 11.44
N ALA A 227 -17.50 2.19 10.19
CA ALA A 227 -17.99 2.98 9.07
C ALA A 227 -19.52 3.01 9.02
N ALA A 228 -20.09 4.17 8.71
CA ALA A 228 -21.54 4.35 8.56
C ALA A 228 -22.02 4.21 7.12
N GLU A 229 -21.11 4.26 6.14
CA GLU A 229 -21.44 4.21 4.72
C GLU A 229 -20.54 3.22 3.96
N VAL A 230 -21.08 2.67 2.89
CA VAL A 230 -20.43 1.72 1.99
C VAL A 230 -20.61 2.16 0.55
N LEU A 231 -19.57 2.02 -0.25
CA LEU A 231 -19.56 2.33 -1.66
C LEU A 231 -20.00 1.10 -2.47
N ASP A 232 -21.15 1.20 -3.13
CA ASP A 232 -21.63 0.17 -4.06
C ASP A 232 -20.81 0.19 -5.35
N VAL A 233 -20.70 -0.96 -5.98
CA VAL A 233 -19.99 -1.16 -7.25
C VAL A 233 -20.90 -1.86 -8.27
N ASP A 234 -20.60 -1.67 -9.55
CA ASP A 234 -21.23 -2.42 -10.65
C ASP A 234 -20.58 -3.77 -10.92
N GLU A 235 -20.99 -4.44 -11.97
CA GLU A 235 -20.42 -5.73 -12.43
C GLU A 235 -18.94 -5.68 -12.86
N HIS A 236 -18.41 -4.47 -13.07
CA HIS A 236 -17.01 -4.21 -13.38
C HIS A 236 -16.22 -3.68 -12.17
N MET A 237 -16.80 -3.75 -10.98
CA MET A 237 -16.23 -3.22 -9.75
C MET A 237 -15.98 -1.71 -9.78
N ALA A 238 -16.65 -0.98 -10.69
CA ALA A 238 -16.60 0.47 -10.73
C ALA A 238 -17.60 1.06 -9.72
N PRO A 239 -17.22 2.10 -8.93
CA PRO A 239 -18.09 2.75 -7.98
C PRO A 239 -19.36 3.31 -8.62
N THR A 240 -20.49 3.14 -7.94
CA THR A 240 -21.81 3.61 -8.42
C THR A 240 -22.49 4.58 -7.46
N SER A 241 -22.66 4.21 -6.21
CA SER A 241 -23.33 5.04 -5.21
C SER A 241 -22.83 4.78 -3.79
N LEU A 242 -22.83 5.81 -2.99
CA LEU A 242 -22.60 5.72 -1.56
C LEU A 242 -23.93 5.52 -0.84
N ARG A 243 -24.00 4.59 0.11
CA ARG A 243 -25.21 4.33 0.90
C ARG A 243 -24.91 3.98 2.34
N SER A 244 -25.89 4.20 3.23
CA SER A 244 -25.80 3.79 4.62
C SER A 244 -25.67 2.26 4.75
N VAL A 245 -24.83 1.82 5.69
CA VAL A 245 -24.73 0.39 6.07
C VAL A 245 -25.90 -0.05 6.95
N GLU A 246 -26.65 0.88 7.55
CA GLU A 246 -27.71 0.59 8.53
C GLU A 246 -28.78 -0.34 7.97
N GLY A 247 -29.04 -1.43 8.71
CA GLY A 247 -30.03 -2.44 8.32
C GLY A 247 -29.60 -3.36 7.17
N THR A 248 -28.32 -3.33 6.76
CA THR A 248 -27.75 -4.22 5.75
C THR A 248 -26.87 -5.28 6.36
N ASP A 249 -26.51 -6.31 5.57
CA ASP A 249 -25.52 -7.32 5.98
C ASP A 249 -24.10 -6.74 6.07
N TRP A 250 -23.87 -5.51 5.64
CA TRP A 250 -22.58 -4.81 5.71
C TRP A 250 -22.50 -3.81 6.87
N ASP A 251 -23.47 -3.86 7.81
CA ASP A 251 -23.37 -3.11 9.07
C ASP A 251 -22.51 -3.85 10.09
N TRP A 252 -21.22 -3.52 10.11
CA TRP A 252 -20.22 -4.09 11.00
C TRP A 252 -19.99 -3.28 12.28
N ARG A 253 -20.67 -2.14 12.47
CA ARG A 253 -20.38 -1.15 13.54
C ARG A 253 -20.50 -1.73 14.94
N GLY A 254 -21.45 -2.62 15.16
CA GLY A 254 -21.65 -3.27 16.47
C GLY A 254 -20.81 -4.52 16.71
N GLY A 255 -19.99 -4.92 15.75
CA GLY A 255 -19.33 -6.22 15.74
C GLY A 255 -20.31 -7.37 15.50
N ARG A 256 -20.11 -8.14 14.46
CA ARG A 256 -20.94 -9.31 14.14
C ARG A 256 -20.11 -10.45 13.56
N LEU A 257 -20.62 -11.67 13.67
CA LEU A 257 -20.04 -12.83 12.97
C LEU A 257 -19.96 -12.53 11.47
N VAL A 258 -18.81 -12.81 10.86
CA VAL A 258 -18.64 -12.71 9.41
C VAL A 258 -19.59 -13.70 8.73
N GLY A 259 -19.66 -14.96 9.22
CA GLY A 259 -20.52 -15.99 8.65
C GLY A 259 -20.30 -16.10 7.14
N ALA A 260 -21.38 -16.29 6.39
CA ALA A 260 -21.35 -16.37 4.94
C ALA A 260 -21.38 -14.98 4.24
N THR A 261 -21.35 -13.89 4.99
CA THR A 261 -21.38 -12.54 4.39
C THR A 261 -20.11 -12.32 3.59
N GLN A 262 -20.29 -11.86 2.35
CA GLN A 262 -19.22 -11.47 1.43
C GLN A 262 -19.17 -9.96 1.33
N THR A 263 -17.96 -9.40 1.25
CA THR A 263 -17.72 -7.99 0.93
C THR A 263 -16.42 -7.86 0.14
N ASP A 264 -16.45 -7.01 -0.87
CA ASP A 264 -15.30 -6.43 -1.56
C ASP A 264 -15.65 -4.97 -1.84
N ASN A 265 -15.78 -4.20 -0.75
CA ASN A 265 -16.31 -2.83 -0.80
C ASN A 265 -15.45 -1.86 -0.02
N ALA A 266 -15.43 -0.60 -0.48
CA ALA A 266 -14.90 0.52 0.28
C ALA A 266 -15.95 1.07 1.25
N TYR A 267 -15.53 1.32 2.47
CA TYR A 267 -16.35 1.88 3.55
C TYR A 267 -15.81 3.25 3.94
N THR A 268 -16.72 4.15 4.34
CA THR A 268 -16.41 5.52 4.77
C THR A 268 -17.38 6.01 5.85
N ALA A 269 -17.40 7.33 6.09
CA ALA A 269 -18.08 7.92 7.25
C ALA A 269 -17.60 7.27 8.56
N LEU A 270 -16.27 7.13 8.65
CA LEU A 270 -15.54 6.66 9.81
C LEU A 270 -15.55 7.72 10.90
N PRO A 271 -15.35 7.34 12.19
CA PRO A 271 -15.20 8.31 13.27
C PRO A 271 -14.07 9.32 13.01
N GLU A 272 -14.26 10.57 13.47
CA GLU A 272 -13.20 11.58 13.40
C GLU A 272 -11.95 11.16 14.18
N GLY A 273 -10.77 11.42 13.62
CA GLY A 273 -9.48 11.04 14.17
C GLY A 273 -9.15 9.57 13.90
N THR A 274 -8.50 8.92 14.85
CA THR A 274 -8.10 7.52 14.69
C THR A 274 -9.30 6.60 14.89
N TRP A 275 -9.56 5.76 13.89
CA TRP A 275 -10.55 4.69 13.93
C TRP A 275 -9.87 3.31 14.06
N GLU A 276 -10.64 2.32 14.46
CA GLU A 276 -10.18 0.95 14.64
C GLU A 276 -11.13 -0.04 13.94
N VAL A 277 -10.53 -0.96 13.19
CA VAL A 277 -11.17 -2.18 12.68
C VAL A 277 -10.62 -3.36 13.46
N SER A 278 -11.48 -4.28 13.91
CA SER A 278 -11.04 -5.45 14.64
C SER A 278 -11.62 -6.74 14.09
N LEU A 279 -10.77 -7.78 14.07
CA LEU A 279 -11.17 -9.17 13.80
C LEU A 279 -10.92 -9.98 15.07
N ARG A 280 -11.99 -10.47 15.71
CA ARG A 280 -11.96 -11.18 16.97
C ARG A 280 -12.34 -12.64 16.79
N GLY A 281 -11.60 -13.56 17.41
CA GLY A 281 -11.91 -14.97 17.35
C GLY A 281 -10.77 -15.87 17.86
N GLY A 282 -11.04 -17.17 17.92
CA GLY A 282 -10.07 -18.17 18.29
C GLY A 282 -9.82 -18.28 19.80
N GLN A 283 -8.68 -18.90 20.15
CA GLN A 283 -8.32 -19.18 21.53
C GLN A 283 -8.16 -17.88 22.33
N GLY A 284 -8.84 -17.78 23.48
CA GLY A 284 -8.83 -16.59 24.33
C GLY A 284 -9.70 -15.45 23.80
N ASN A 285 -10.42 -15.64 22.69
CA ASN A 285 -11.29 -14.64 22.06
C ASN A 285 -10.62 -13.27 21.86
N ARG A 286 -9.35 -13.27 21.46
CA ARG A 286 -8.53 -12.07 21.23
C ARG A 286 -8.87 -11.44 19.89
N ALA A 287 -8.61 -10.15 19.77
CA ALA A 287 -8.76 -9.42 18.51
C ALA A 287 -7.40 -9.05 17.90
N VAL A 288 -7.30 -9.13 16.58
CA VAL A 288 -6.33 -8.32 15.85
C VAL A 288 -7.01 -7.01 15.50
N VAL A 289 -6.34 -5.91 15.81
CA VAL A 289 -6.85 -4.55 15.64
C VAL A 289 -5.97 -3.83 14.64
N MET A 290 -6.60 -3.20 13.65
CA MET A 290 -5.98 -2.23 12.77
C MET A 290 -6.52 -0.84 13.10
N SER A 291 -5.63 0.16 13.20
CA SER A 291 -6.03 1.56 13.35
C SER A 291 -5.37 2.45 12.30
N SER A 292 -6.08 3.49 11.87
CA SER A 292 -5.62 4.56 10.98
C SER A 292 -6.51 5.79 11.15
N ASP A 293 -6.21 6.87 10.43
CA ASP A 293 -6.98 8.12 10.44
C ASP A 293 -7.43 8.55 9.03
N VAL A 294 -7.24 7.68 8.03
CA VAL A 294 -7.62 7.96 6.65
C VAL A 294 -9.13 7.81 6.43
N PRO A 295 -9.72 8.50 5.41
CA PRO A 295 -11.18 8.57 5.28
C PRO A 295 -11.86 7.30 4.77
N TRP A 296 -11.10 6.33 4.23
CA TRP A 296 -11.65 5.13 3.61
C TRP A 296 -10.97 3.87 4.13
N VAL A 297 -11.73 2.77 4.14
CA VAL A 297 -11.21 1.42 4.37
C VAL A 297 -11.87 0.44 3.42
N GLN A 298 -11.10 -0.31 2.64
CA GLN A 298 -11.60 -1.46 1.89
C GLN A 298 -11.65 -2.67 2.82
N ALA A 299 -12.73 -3.44 2.73
CA ALA A 299 -12.82 -4.76 3.33
C ALA A 299 -13.13 -5.80 2.25
N TYR A 300 -12.27 -6.86 2.19
CA TYR A 300 -12.43 -7.94 1.23
C TYR A 300 -12.34 -9.29 1.94
N THR A 301 -13.41 -10.07 1.91
CA THR A 301 -13.52 -11.37 2.60
C THR A 301 -12.77 -12.51 1.92
N ALA A 302 -12.03 -12.24 0.88
CA ALA A 302 -11.13 -13.16 0.18
C ALA A 302 -11.81 -14.46 -0.29
N ASP A 303 -13.04 -14.35 -0.79
CA ASP A 303 -13.86 -15.51 -1.17
C ASP A 303 -13.19 -16.35 -2.25
N GLU A 304 -12.53 -15.73 -3.24
CA GLU A 304 -11.77 -16.41 -4.30
C GLU A 304 -10.54 -17.15 -3.78
N LEU A 305 -10.05 -16.79 -2.59
CA LEU A 305 -8.92 -17.42 -1.91
C LEU A 305 -9.36 -18.44 -0.86
N SER A 306 -10.66 -18.81 -0.81
CA SER A 306 -11.24 -19.69 0.21
C SER A 306 -11.26 -19.07 1.61
N ARG A 307 -11.37 -17.76 1.74
CA ARG A 307 -11.61 -16.99 2.98
C ARG A 307 -10.59 -17.24 4.10
N PRO A 308 -9.27 -17.18 3.84
CA PRO A 308 -8.26 -17.44 4.87
C PRO A 308 -8.11 -16.30 5.89
N GLY A 309 -8.74 -15.18 5.62
CA GLY A 309 -8.75 -13.95 6.42
C GLY A 309 -9.56 -12.88 5.71
N VAL A 310 -9.58 -11.68 6.25
CA VAL A 310 -10.20 -10.50 5.65
C VAL A 310 -9.15 -9.43 5.36
N ALA A 311 -9.03 -8.99 4.12
CA ALA A 311 -8.22 -7.83 3.80
C ALA A 311 -8.88 -6.59 4.40
N ILE A 312 -8.11 -5.80 5.12
CA ILE A 312 -8.50 -4.50 5.64
C ILE A 312 -7.46 -3.50 5.14
N GLU A 313 -7.89 -2.64 4.22
CA GLU A 313 -7.00 -1.74 3.50
C GLU A 313 -7.38 -0.29 3.83
N PRO A 314 -6.65 0.38 4.72
CA PRO A 314 -6.83 1.81 4.95
C PRO A 314 -6.40 2.58 3.69
N MET A 315 -7.28 3.44 3.14
CA MET A 315 -7.06 4.14 1.87
C MET A 315 -7.22 5.64 2.05
N THR A 316 -6.34 6.42 1.42
CA THR A 316 -6.43 7.89 1.43
C THR A 316 -7.48 8.44 0.49
N CYS A 317 -7.96 7.65 -0.45
CA CYS A 317 -9.03 8.00 -1.38
C CYS A 317 -9.78 6.72 -1.82
N PRO A 318 -11.03 6.82 -2.29
CA PRO A 318 -11.84 5.66 -2.68
C PRO A 318 -11.36 5.02 -3.98
N PRO A 319 -11.89 3.82 -4.33
CA PRO A 319 -11.75 3.27 -5.68
C PRO A 319 -12.14 4.29 -6.74
N ASN A 320 -11.40 4.31 -7.85
CA ASN A 320 -11.62 5.19 -9.00
C ASN A 320 -11.47 6.71 -8.73
N ALA A 321 -10.78 7.08 -7.66
CA ALA A 321 -10.55 8.49 -7.28
C ALA A 321 -9.84 9.31 -8.36
N PHE A 322 -9.01 8.69 -9.19
CA PHE A 322 -8.37 9.35 -10.33
C PHE A 322 -9.37 9.86 -11.38
N ASN A 323 -10.58 9.29 -11.44
CA ASN A 323 -11.67 9.75 -12.28
C ASN A 323 -12.69 10.61 -11.53
N SER A 324 -13.04 10.24 -10.28
CA SER A 324 -14.04 10.99 -9.50
C SER A 324 -13.48 12.28 -8.90
N GLY A 325 -12.20 12.31 -8.59
CA GLY A 325 -11.55 13.39 -7.84
C GLY A 325 -11.85 13.37 -6.34
N GLU A 326 -12.64 12.41 -5.85
CA GLU A 326 -13.02 12.31 -4.45
C GLU A 326 -11.81 11.96 -3.58
N ASP A 327 -11.53 12.78 -2.58
CA ASP A 327 -10.37 12.68 -1.66
C ASP A 327 -9.02 12.47 -2.36
N LEU A 328 -8.95 12.74 -3.67
CA LEU A 328 -7.73 12.61 -4.44
C LEU A 328 -6.70 13.65 -3.99
N ILE A 329 -5.53 13.16 -3.56
CA ILE A 329 -4.43 14.03 -3.16
C ILE A 329 -3.74 14.56 -4.42
N ALA A 330 -3.40 15.86 -4.43
CA ALA A 330 -2.68 16.51 -5.51
C ALA A 330 -1.34 17.05 -5.00
N LEU A 331 -0.24 16.31 -5.23
CA LEU A 331 1.08 16.66 -4.75
C LEU A 331 1.79 17.60 -5.72
N LYS A 332 2.04 18.84 -5.32
CA LYS A 332 2.93 19.75 -6.06
C LYS A 332 4.37 19.25 -5.99
N VAL A 333 5.21 19.64 -6.95
CA VAL A 333 6.64 19.32 -6.92
C VAL A 333 7.25 19.81 -5.59
N GLY A 334 7.95 18.93 -4.90
CA GLY A 334 8.52 19.14 -3.58
C GLY A 334 7.55 18.93 -2.42
N GLN A 335 6.27 18.65 -2.68
CA GLN A 335 5.27 18.36 -1.64
C GLN A 335 5.25 16.87 -1.32
N SER A 336 5.14 16.56 -0.02
CA SER A 336 5.03 15.20 0.50
C SER A 336 3.67 14.96 1.16
N HIS A 337 3.26 13.70 1.19
CA HIS A 337 2.15 13.20 1.98
C HIS A 337 2.59 11.96 2.74
N SER A 338 2.14 11.81 3.98
CA SER A 338 2.38 10.64 4.82
C SER A 338 1.07 10.02 5.27
N PHE A 339 1.05 8.71 5.31
CA PHE A 339 -0.06 7.86 5.73
C PHE A 339 0.45 6.83 6.73
N THR A 340 -0.29 6.58 7.80
CA THR A 340 0.10 5.61 8.83
C THR A 340 -1.06 4.67 9.18
N TYR A 341 -0.75 3.38 9.34
CA TYR A 341 -1.63 2.43 10.01
C TYR A 341 -0.87 1.64 11.07
N ARG A 342 -1.60 1.05 12.03
CA ARG A 342 -1.03 0.21 13.08
C ARG A 342 -1.78 -1.11 13.15
N LEU A 343 -1.05 -2.15 13.56
CA LEU A 343 -1.58 -3.50 13.81
C LEU A 343 -1.10 -3.99 15.18
N HIS A 344 -2.02 -4.44 16.01
CA HIS A 344 -1.70 -5.07 17.29
C HIS A 344 -2.72 -6.15 17.66
N GLU A 345 -2.40 -6.95 18.65
CA GLU A 345 -3.33 -7.90 19.25
C GLU A 345 -3.85 -7.34 20.60
N GLU A 346 -5.18 -7.28 20.71
CA GLU A 346 -5.89 -6.93 21.94
C GLU A 346 -6.32 -8.20 22.69
N ASP A 347 -6.18 -8.21 24.02
CA ASP A 347 -6.56 -9.35 24.86
C ASP A 347 -8.08 -9.49 25.06
#